data_217fdd1a836040d865314f181135320a
#
_entry.id   217fdd1a836040d865314f181135320a
#
_cell.length_a   1.000
_cell.length_b   1.000
_cell.length_c   1.000
_cell.angle_alpha   90.00
_cell.angle_beta   90.00
_cell.angle_gamma   90.00
#
_symmetry.space_group_name_H-M   'P 1'
#
loop_
_entity.id
_entity.type
_entity.pdbx_description
1 polymer ?
#
loop_
_entity_poly.entity_id
_entity_poly.type
_entity_poly.pdbx_seq_one_letter_code
_entity_poly.pdbx_strand_id
1 'polypeptide(L)'
;MGIITAESYFPAGEYYTTRANDISDLAAKLASTGAVAQPSATIFNLAMIGAGLLVAGGSFFLYRAYGRKPLSILLALFGVGLAGVGLFPAGNSLHALFATLTFTSVGFAAIVSYKILPSPLRYIAVLLGVLALYHLALLSVFKPILGAGGAERWVAYPTLIWLIAFGGFLSASDSSKT
;
A
#
# COMPACT_ATOMS: atom_id res chain seq x y z
N MET A 1 -4.57 -5.30 8.40
CA MET A 1 -5.49 -5.09 9.55
C MET A 1 -5.85 -3.62 9.74
N GLY A 2 -4.90 -2.65 9.78
CA GLY A 2 -5.21 -1.24 10.06
C GLY A 2 -6.32 -0.60 9.20
N ILE A 3 -6.37 -0.92 7.90
CA ILE A 3 -7.44 -0.42 7.00
C ILE A 3 -8.81 -0.96 7.44
N ILE A 4 -8.95 -2.27 7.65
CA ILE A 4 -10.21 -2.90 8.06
C ILE A 4 -10.66 -2.35 9.43
N THR A 5 -9.73 -2.19 10.37
CA THR A 5 -10.03 -1.60 11.67
C THR A 5 -10.52 -0.16 11.52
N ALA A 6 -9.84 0.67 10.69
CA ALA A 6 -10.26 2.03 10.43
C ALA A 6 -11.68 2.10 9.80
N GLU A 7 -11.98 1.21 8.85
CA GLU A 7 -13.34 1.09 8.28
C GLU A 7 -14.39 0.78 9.35
N SER A 8 -14.09 -0.15 10.27
CA SER A 8 -15.01 -0.54 11.34
C SER A 8 -15.29 0.58 12.34
N TYR A 9 -14.38 1.56 12.45
CA TYR A 9 -14.50 2.73 13.31
C TYR A 9 -14.80 4.02 12.54
N PHE A 10 -15.25 3.91 11.29
CA PHE A 10 -15.69 5.09 10.54
C PHE A 10 -16.96 5.66 11.20
N PRO A 11 -17.10 7.01 11.31
CA PRO A 11 -18.18 7.64 12.07
C PRO A 11 -19.58 7.19 11.61
N ALA A 12 -20.42 6.82 12.58
CA ALA A 12 -21.80 6.43 12.33
C ALA A 12 -22.61 7.61 11.74
N GLY A 13 -23.42 7.32 10.74
CA GLY A 13 -24.22 8.34 10.04
C GLY A 13 -23.53 8.97 8.84
N GLU A 14 -22.23 8.70 8.64
CA GLU A 14 -21.50 9.08 7.44
C GLU A 14 -21.41 7.90 6.47
N TYR A 15 -21.40 8.23 5.17
CA TYR A 15 -21.35 7.20 4.13
C TYR A 15 -19.90 6.91 3.73
N TYR A 16 -19.44 5.70 4.05
CA TYR A 16 -18.21 5.13 3.51
C TYR A 16 -18.55 3.83 2.77
N THR A 17 -18.20 3.74 1.50
CA THR A 17 -18.34 2.52 0.71
C THR A 17 -17.05 2.22 -0.02
N THR A 18 -16.70 0.94 -0.11
CA THR A 18 -15.48 0.48 -0.81
C THR A 18 -15.49 0.81 -2.31
N ARG A 19 -16.66 1.11 -2.88
CA ARG A 19 -16.79 1.54 -4.27
C ARG A 19 -16.54 3.05 -4.44
N ALA A 20 -17.19 3.86 -3.61
CA ALA A 20 -17.18 5.32 -3.78
C ALA A 20 -15.96 5.99 -3.17
N ASN A 21 -15.47 5.47 -2.03
CA ASN A 21 -14.45 6.11 -1.22
C ASN A 21 -13.09 5.46 -1.41
N ASP A 22 -12.07 6.27 -1.62
CA ASP A 22 -10.68 5.84 -1.61
C ASP A 22 -10.31 5.27 -0.22
N ILE A 23 -9.31 4.42 -0.15
CA ILE A 23 -8.82 3.86 1.13
C ILE A 23 -8.35 4.99 2.05
N SER A 24 -7.74 6.02 1.47
CA SER A 24 -7.25 7.19 2.20
C SER A 24 -8.35 8.11 2.74
N ASP A 25 -9.60 7.98 2.25
CA ASP A 25 -10.76 8.70 2.80
C ASP A 25 -11.07 8.32 4.25
N LEU A 26 -10.55 7.19 4.73
CA LEU A 26 -10.59 6.82 6.13
C LEU A 26 -9.93 7.84 7.07
N ALA A 27 -9.05 8.70 6.52
CA ALA A 27 -8.41 9.79 7.23
C ALA A 27 -8.82 11.18 6.71
N ALA A 28 -9.83 11.25 5.83
CA ALA A 28 -10.31 12.51 5.26
C ALA A 28 -11.23 13.28 6.20
N LYS A 29 -11.61 14.47 5.77
CA LYS A 29 -12.67 15.26 6.40
C LYS A 29 -14.04 14.74 5.97
N LEU A 30 -14.96 14.67 6.92
CA LEU A 30 -16.35 14.31 6.70
C LEU A 30 -17.05 15.37 5.85
N ALA A 31 -17.83 14.95 4.87
CA ALA A 31 -18.55 15.87 3.99
C ALA A 31 -19.62 16.66 4.75
N SER A 32 -20.23 16.08 5.77
CA SER A 32 -21.33 16.69 6.55
C SER A 32 -20.84 17.82 7.46
N THR A 33 -19.68 17.65 8.11
CA THR A 33 -19.22 18.53 9.18
C THR A 33 -17.90 19.26 8.87
N GLY A 34 -17.13 18.79 7.89
CA GLY A 34 -15.77 19.23 7.65
C GLY A 34 -14.75 18.80 8.71
N ALA A 35 -15.19 18.07 9.74
CA ALA A 35 -14.32 17.51 10.78
C ALA A 35 -13.58 16.28 10.27
N VAL A 36 -12.42 15.97 10.86
CA VAL A 36 -11.67 14.75 10.53
C VAL A 36 -12.45 13.52 11.02
N ALA A 37 -12.51 12.47 10.21
CA ALA A 37 -13.21 11.21 10.48
C ALA A 37 -12.56 10.44 11.65
N GLN A 38 -12.85 10.83 12.89
CA GLN A 38 -12.32 10.17 14.09
C GLN A 38 -13.28 9.07 14.62
N PRO A 39 -12.74 7.95 15.16
CA PRO A 39 -11.32 7.62 15.36
C PRO A 39 -10.64 6.94 14.15
N SER A 40 -11.37 6.71 13.05
CA SER A 40 -10.88 6.06 11.81
C SER A 40 -9.57 6.67 11.31
N ALA A 41 -9.50 8.02 11.25
CA ALA A 41 -8.32 8.73 10.78
C ALA A 41 -7.07 8.44 11.62
N THR A 42 -7.19 8.44 12.94
CA THR A 42 -6.06 8.12 13.82
C THR A 42 -5.58 6.68 13.60
N ILE A 43 -6.50 5.72 13.52
CA ILE A 43 -6.19 4.31 13.31
C ILE A 43 -5.48 4.14 11.95
N PHE A 44 -6.04 4.71 10.89
CA PHE A 44 -5.47 4.64 9.54
C PHE A 44 -4.08 5.25 9.48
N ASN A 45 -3.93 6.49 9.96
CA ASN A 45 -2.67 7.22 9.89
C ASN A 45 -1.55 6.50 10.67
N LEU A 46 -1.82 6.05 11.89
CA LEU A 46 -0.85 5.30 12.69
C LEU A 46 -0.48 3.97 12.03
N ALA A 47 -1.45 3.28 11.43
CA ALA A 47 -1.18 2.04 10.68
C ALA A 47 -0.28 2.30 9.46
N MET A 48 -0.52 3.36 8.70
CA MET A 48 0.29 3.71 7.52
C MET A 48 1.71 4.13 7.93
N ILE A 49 1.85 4.96 8.95
CA ILE A 49 3.16 5.38 9.47
C ILE A 49 3.94 4.16 9.99
N GLY A 50 3.32 3.35 10.85
CA GLY A 50 3.96 2.16 11.43
C GLY A 50 4.38 1.16 10.36
N ALA A 51 3.50 0.82 9.43
CA ALA A 51 3.81 -0.08 8.32
C ALA A 51 4.93 0.50 7.43
N GLY A 52 4.87 1.80 7.13
CA GLY A 52 5.89 2.48 6.34
C GLY A 52 7.27 2.40 6.97
N LEU A 53 7.37 2.67 8.27
CA LEU A 53 8.63 2.58 9.02
C LEU A 53 9.17 1.14 9.06
N LEU A 54 8.30 0.15 9.27
CA LEU A 54 8.68 -1.26 9.27
C LEU A 54 9.22 -1.71 7.91
N VAL A 55 8.56 -1.32 6.82
CA VAL A 55 9.02 -1.67 5.47
C VAL A 55 10.32 -0.95 5.12
N ALA A 56 10.44 0.34 5.44
CA ALA A 56 11.67 1.10 5.20
C ALA A 56 12.85 0.52 5.99
N GLY A 57 12.66 0.18 7.27
CA GLY A 57 13.67 -0.51 8.07
C GLY A 57 13.98 -1.91 7.53
N GLY A 58 12.96 -2.69 7.18
CA GLY A 58 13.11 -4.03 6.60
C GLY A 58 13.88 -4.03 5.27
N SER A 59 13.76 -2.96 4.48
CA SER A 59 14.49 -2.83 3.21
C SER A 59 16.01 -2.82 3.39
N PHE A 60 16.51 -2.25 4.48
CA PHE A 60 17.93 -2.29 4.84
C PHE A 60 18.40 -3.73 5.14
N PHE A 61 17.63 -4.47 5.93
CA PHE A 61 17.98 -5.87 6.25
C PHE A 61 17.89 -6.75 4.99
N LEU A 62 16.92 -6.51 4.12
CA LEU A 62 16.83 -7.20 2.83
C LEU A 62 18.08 -6.95 1.98
N TYR A 63 18.57 -5.71 1.93
CA TYR A 63 19.81 -5.40 1.22
C TYR A 63 20.99 -6.16 1.80
N ARG A 64 21.10 -6.21 3.12
CA ARG A 64 22.18 -6.94 3.82
C ARG A 64 22.11 -8.46 3.53
N ALA A 65 20.92 -9.04 3.46
CA ALA A 65 20.72 -10.47 3.26
C ALA A 65 20.90 -10.92 1.80
N TYR A 66 20.40 -10.14 0.84
CA TYR A 66 20.32 -10.54 -0.57
C TYR A 66 21.17 -9.71 -1.53
N GLY A 67 21.75 -8.60 -1.10
CA GLY A 67 22.56 -7.70 -1.94
C GLY A 67 21.78 -7.04 -3.11
N ARG A 68 20.45 -7.07 -3.11
CA ARG A 68 19.61 -6.63 -4.23
C ARG A 68 19.21 -5.15 -4.11
N LYS A 69 20.16 -4.25 -4.45
CA LYS A 69 19.96 -2.79 -4.39
C LYS A 69 18.64 -2.30 -5.00
N PRO A 70 18.25 -2.68 -6.25
CA PRO A 70 17.02 -2.14 -6.83
C PRO A 70 15.76 -2.47 -6.01
N LEU A 71 15.64 -3.71 -5.55
CA LEU A 71 14.49 -4.12 -4.73
C LEU A 71 14.47 -3.40 -3.39
N SER A 72 15.63 -3.29 -2.72
CA SER A 72 15.73 -2.61 -1.42
C SER A 72 15.42 -1.11 -1.54
N ILE A 73 15.89 -0.44 -2.59
CA ILE A 73 15.56 0.96 -2.84
C ILE A 73 14.06 1.14 -3.07
N LEU A 74 13.44 0.29 -3.89
CA LEU A 74 11.99 0.36 -4.15
C LEU A 74 11.18 0.13 -2.89
N LEU A 75 11.58 -0.81 -2.02
CA LEU A 75 10.94 -1.03 -0.73
C LEU A 75 11.16 0.13 0.25
N ALA A 76 12.34 0.75 0.25
CA ALA A 76 12.58 1.95 1.06
C ALA A 76 11.68 3.11 0.61
N LEU A 77 11.57 3.35 -0.71
CA LEU A 77 10.70 4.37 -1.29
C LEU A 77 9.21 4.07 -1.00
N PHE A 78 8.80 2.80 -1.10
CA PHE A 78 7.47 2.37 -0.69
C PHE A 78 7.20 2.67 0.78
N GLY A 79 8.12 2.34 1.68
CA GLY A 79 7.99 2.62 3.11
C GLY A 79 7.90 4.11 3.42
N VAL A 80 8.74 4.94 2.78
CA VAL A 80 8.70 6.41 2.89
C VAL A 80 7.36 6.96 2.37
N GLY A 81 6.93 6.48 1.20
CA GLY A 81 5.64 6.85 0.62
C GLY A 81 4.47 6.53 1.55
N LEU A 82 4.44 5.30 2.08
CA LEU A 82 3.38 4.82 2.97
C LEU A 82 3.34 5.63 4.28
N ALA A 83 4.49 5.91 4.90
CA ALA A 83 4.56 6.78 6.07
C ALA A 83 4.10 8.20 5.73
N GLY A 84 4.45 8.71 4.55
CA GLY A 84 4.00 10.00 4.04
C GLY A 84 2.48 10.08 3.85
N VAL A 85 1.84 9.02 3.37
CA VAL A 85 0.37 8.93 3.28
C VAL A 85 -0.28 9.10 4.67
N GLY A 86 0.29 8.49 5.70
CA GLY A 86 -0.20 8.64 7.07
C GLY A 86 0.08 10.00 7.70
N LEU A 87 1.20 10.65 7.34
CA LEU A 87 1.57 11.99 7.84
C LEU A 87 0.82 13.11 7.12
N PHE A 88 0.47 12.92 5.86
CA PHE A 88 -0.22 13.88 5.00
C PHE A 88 -1.53 13.25 4.50
N PRO A 89 -2.60 13.25 5.32
CA PRO A 89 -3.86 12.58 4.98
C PRO A 89 -4.56 13.22 3.78
N ALA A 90 -5.58 12.54 3.25
CA ALA A 90 -6.38 12.99 2.13
C ALA A 90 -6.88 14.44 2.34
N GLY A 91 -6.75 15.27 1.30
CA GLY A 91 -6.99 16.71 1.36
C GLY A 91 -5.74 17.57 1.62
N ASN A 92 -4.61 16.97 2.01
CA ASN A 92 -3.31 17.66 2.06
C ASN A 92 -2.69 17.68 0.66
N SER A 93 -2.02 18.78 0.28
CA SER A 93 -1.38 18.94 -1.03
C SER A 93 -0.28 17.91 -1.33
N LEU A 94 0.38 17.38 -0.32
CA LEU A 94 1.44 16.38 -0.45
C LEU A 94 0.90 14.94 -0.52
N HIS A 95 -0.40 14.72 -0.20
CA HIS A 95 -0.98 13.38 -0.18
C HIS A 95 -0.80 12.63 -1.51
N ALA A 96 -1.16 13.27 -2.61
CA ALA A 96 -1.07 12.66 -3.94
C ALA A 96 0.38 12.25 -4.32
N LEU A 97 1.36 13.05 -3.92
CA LEU A 97 2.78 12.74 -4.12
C LEU A 97 3.17 11.45 -3.39
N PHE A 98 2.84 11.35 -2.10
CA PHE A 98 3.18 10.16 -1.30
C PHE A 98 2.38 8.93 -1.72
N ALA A 99 1.10 9.08 -2.08
CA ALA A 99 0.29 7.98 -2.61
C ALA A 99 0.87 7.44 -3.94
N THR A 100 1.24 8.34 -4.87
CA THR A 100 1.87 7.96 -6.14
C THR A 100 3.22 7.27 -5.89
N LEU A 101 4.05 7.80 -5.00
CA LEU A 101 5.31 7.18 -4.62
C LEU A 101 5.10 5.78 -4.06
N THR A 102 4.12 5.62 -3.17
CA THR A 102 3.74 4.34 -2.57
C THR A 102 3.40 3.30 -3.63
N PHE A 103 2.38 3.58 -4.44
CA PHE A 103 1.87 2.60 -5.40
C PHE A 103 2.85 2.30 -6.53
N THR A 104 3.56 3.30 -7.02
CA THR A 104 4.58 3.11 -8.06
C THR A 104 5.73 2.25 -7.55
N SER A 105 6.27 2.58 -6.38
CA SER A 105 7.42 1.86 -5.81
C SER A 105 7.09 0.42 -5.49
N VAL A 106 5.93 0.14 -4.87
CA VAL A 106 5.54 -1.22 -4.51
C VAL A 106 5.20 -2.07 -5.74
N GLY A 107 4.58 -1.50 -6.77
CA GLY A 107 4.33 -2.20 -8.03
C GLY A 107 5.63 -2.64 -8.72
N PHE A 108 6.61 -1.74 -8.82
CA PHE A 108 7.94 -2.10 -9.34
C PHE A 108 8.70 -3.06 -8.42
N ALA A 109 8.58 -2.93 -7.09
CA ALA A 109 9.19 -3.87 -6.15
C ALA A 109 8.68 -5.30 -6.37
N ALA A 110 7.37 -5.46 -6.60
CA ALA A 110 6.78 -6.76 -6.92
C ALA A 110 7.40 -7.37 -8.19
N ILE A 111 7.55 -6.58 -9.26
CA ILE A 111 8.17 -7.04 -10.52
C ILE A 111 9.65 -7.42 -10.30
N VAL A 112 10.42 -6.55 -9.65
CA VAL A 112 11.87 -6.76 -9.44
C VAL A 112 12.14 -7.93 -8.49
N SER A 113 11.21 -8.27 -7.61
CA SER A 113 11.31 -9.43 -6.71
C SER A 113 11.41 -10.77 -7.44
N TYR A 114 11.06 -10.81 -8.74
CA TYR A 114 11.27 -11.96 -9.63
C TYR A 114 12.67 -12.58 -9.49
N LYS A 115 13.70 -11.75 -9.26
CA LYS A 115 15.10 -12.19 -9.20
C LYS A 115 15.47 -12.98 -7.96
N ILE A 116 14.63 -12.99 -6.93
CA ILE A 116 14.88 -13.70 -5.68
C ILE A 116 13.80 -14.71 -5.33
N LEU A 117 12.61 -14.60 -5.92
CA LEU A 117 11.51 -15.50 -5.64
C LEU A 117 11.63 -16.81 -6.43
N PRO A 118 11.26 -17.96 -5.85
CA PRO A 118 11.18 -19.22 -6.56
C PRO A 118 9.96 -19.30 -7.50
N SER A 119 9.99 -20.24 -8.45
CA SER A 119 8.81 -20.60 -9.23
C SER A 119 7.81 -21.35 -8.31
N PRO A 120 6.48 -21.15 -8.45
CA PRO A 120 5.80 -20.23 -9.39
C PRO A 120 5.66 -18.79 -8.86
N LEU A 121 6.02 -18.51 -7.60
CA LEU A 121 5.78 -17.25 -6.90
C LEU A 121 6.33 -16.04 -7.66
N ARG A 122 7.49 -16.19 -8.33
CA ARG A 122 8.10 -15.12 -9.14
C ARG A 122 7.20 -14.59 -10.24
N TYR A 123 6.45 -15.46 -10.92
CA TYR A 123 5.54 -15.08 -12.00
C TYR A 123 4.28 -14.41 -11.46
N ILE A 124 3.76 -14.93 -10.33
CA ILE A 124 2.63 -14.31 -9.61
C ILE A 124 3.01 -12.90 -9.16
N ALA A 125 4.21 -12.71 -8.61
CA ALA A 125 4.71 -11.39 -8.20
C ALA A 125 4.75 -10.39 -9.37
N VAL A 126 5.27 -10.81 -10.53
CA VAL A 126 5.28 -9.97 -11.74
C VAL A 126 3.86 -9.63 -12.18
N LEU A 127 2.96 -10.62 -12.23
CA LEU A 127 1.56 -10.39 -12.60
C LEU A 127 0.89 -9.37 -11.68
N LEU A 128 1.04 -9.51 -10.37
CA LEU A 128 0.45 -8.61 -9.38
C LEU A 128 1.03 -7.19 -9.49
N GLY A 129 2.35 -7.06 -9.70
CA GLY A 129 2.98 -5.77 -9.92
C GLY A 129 2.52 -5.09 -11.20
N VAL A 130 2.42 -5.83 -12.32
CA VAL A 130 1.91 -5.31 -13.59
C VAL A 130 0.45 -4.89 -13.47
N LEU A 131 -0.40 -5.71 -12.83
CA LEU A 131 -1.81 -5.36 -12.60
C LEU A 131 -1.94 -4.05 -11.81
N ALA A 132 -1.17 -3.90 -10.73
CA ALA A 132 -1.21 -2.68 -9.91
C ALA A 132 -0.78 -1.45 -10.72
N LEU A 133 0.34 -1.51 -11.45
CA LEU A 133 0.84 -0.39 -12.25
C LEU A 133 -0.09 -0.08 -13.44
N TYR A 134 -0.69 -1.09 -14.05
CA TYR A 134 -1.66 -0.91 -15.12
C TYR A 134 -2.90 -0.14 -14.63
N HIS A 135 -3.47 -0.53 -13.48
CA HIS A 135 -4.62 0.17 -12.91
C HIS A 135 -4.24 1.57 -12.39
N LEU A 136 -3.02 1.74 -11.86
CA LEU A 136 -2.52 3.06 -11.48
C LEU A 136 -2.40 4.00 -12.69
N ALA A 137 -1.81 3.53 -13.78
CA ALA A 137 -1.64 4.32 -15.00
C ALA A 137 -2.96 4.71 -15.66
N LEU A 138 -3.98 3.84 -15.54
CA LEU A 138 -5.31 4.05 -16.14
C LEU A 138 -6.38 4.39 -15.08
N LEU A 139 -5.97 4.94 -13.94
CA LEU A 139 -6.86 5.22 -12.81
C LEU A 139 -8.06 6.10 -13.23
N SER A 140 -7.83 7.12 -14.07
CA SER A 140 -8.88 8.00 -14.60
C SER A 140 -9.89 7.27 -15.49
N VAL A 141 -9.47 6.21 -16.16
CA VAL A 141 -10.34 5.36 -17.01
C VAL A 141 -11.18 4.42 -16.17
N PHE A 142 -10.60 3.89 -15.07
CA PHE A 142 -11.29 2.94 -14.21
C PHE A 142 -12.22 3.58 -13.18
N LYS A 143 -11.94 4.81 -12.74
CA LYS A 143 -12.80 5.52 -11.76
C LYS A 143 -14.28 5.62 -12.16
N PRO A 144 -14.67 5.97 -13.39
CA PRO A 144 -16.08 5.99 -13.79
C PRO A 144 -16.75 4.62 -13.76
N ILE A 145 -16.01 3.54 -13.98
CA ILE A 145 -16.51 2.16 -14.08
C ILE A 145 -16.63 1.51 -12.70
N LEU A 146 -15.56 1.59 -11.92
CA LEU A 146 -15.40 0.89 -10.65
C LEU A 146 -15.74 1.74 -9.42
N GLY A 147 -15.90 3.04 -9.60
CA GLY A 147 -15.87 4.03 -8.51
C GLY A 147 -14.44 4.39 -8.11
N ALA A 148 -14.28 5.50 -7.38
CA ALA A 148 -12.96 5.94 -6.92
C ALA A 148 -12.29 4.87 -6.05
N GLY A 149 -12.97 4.42 -5.02
CA GLY A 149 -12.46 3.41 -4.11
C GLY A 149 -12.24 2.04 -4.74
N GLY A 150 -13.10 1.63 -5.68
CA GLY A 150 -12.91 0.40 -6.43
C GLY A 150 -11.63 0.46 -7.28
N ALA A 151 -11.42 1.56 -7.99
CA ALA A 151 -10.24 1.75 -8.83
C ALA A 151 -8.95 1.77 -7.99
N GLU A 152 -8.92 2.45 -6.84
CA GLU A 152 -7.76 2.44 -5.93
C GLU A 152 -7.46 1.05 -5.38
N ARG A 153 -8.49 0.27 -5.03
CA ARG A 153 -8.31 -1.10 -4.51
C ARG A 153 -7.71 -2.05 -5.54
N TRP A 154 -7.99 -1.87 -6.82
CA TRP A 154 -7.30 -2.61 -7.88
C TRP A 154 -5.82 -2.26 -8.02
N VAL A 155 -5.39 -1.11 -7.52
CA VAL A 155 -3.97 -0.77 -7.37
C VAL A 155 -3.40 -1.38 -6.08
N ALA A 156 -4.12 -1.22 -4.96
CA ALA A 156 -3.62 -1.58 -3.64
C ALA A 156 -3.60 -3.09 -3.38
N TYR A 157 -4.68 -3.81 -3.67
CA TYR A 157 -4.82 -5.22 -3.27
C TYR A 157 -3.82 -6.16 -3.94
N PRO A 158 -3.52 -6.06 -5.25
CA PRO A 158 -2.47 -6.87 -5.84
C PRO A 158 -1.12 -6.71 -5.15
N THR A 159 -0.77 -5.47 -4.76
CA THR A 159 0.50 -5.20 -4.08
C THR A 159 0.51 -5.69 -2.63
N LEU A 160 -0.62 -5.62 -1.92
CA LEU A 160 -0.75 -6.19 -0.58
C LEU A 160 -0.66 -7.72 -0.58
N ILE A 161 -1.29 -8.39 -1.54
CA ILE A 161 -1.19 -9.85 -1.72
C ILE A 161 0.26 -10.24 -1.97
N TRP A 162 0.94 -9.52 -2.87
CA TRP A 162 2.36 -9.74 -3.11
C TRP A 162 3.19 -9.55 -1.84
N LEU A 163 2.97 -8.46 -1.09
CA LEU A 163 3.74 -8.14 0.11
C LEU A 163 3.62 -9.22 1.19
N ILE A 164 2.41 -9.76 1.37
CA ILE A 164 2.15 -10.88 2.30
C ILE A 164 2.91 -12.13 1.85
N ALA A 165 2.81 -12.50 0.58
CA ALA A 165 3.49 -13.67 0.02
C ALA A 165 5.02 -13.51 0.07
N PHE A 166 5.52 -12.31 -0.23
CA PHE A 166 6.93 -11.96 -0.15
C PHE A 166 7.48 -12.05 1.29
N GLY A 167 6.74 -11.52 2.27
CA GLY A 167 7.08 -11.65 3.68
C GLY A 167 7.11 -13.11 4.16
N GLY A 168 6.14 -13.91 3.74
CA GLY A 168 6.10 -15.34 4.02
C GLY A 168 7.31 -16.09 3.43
N PHE A 169 7.71 -15.76 2.19
CA PHE A 169 8.92 -16.31 1.58
C PHE A 169 10.18 -15.97 2.37
N LEU A 170 10.33 -14.71 2.80
CA LEU A 170 11.50 -14.28 3.55
C LEU A 170 11.59 -15.02 4.90
N SER A 171 10.47 -15.18 5.61
CA SER A 171 10.41 -15.90 6.88
C SER A 171 10.77 -17.38 6.72
N ALA A 172 10.28 -18.05 5.67
CA ALA A 172 10.61 -19.45 5.39
C ALA A 172 12.08 -19.65 5.00
N SER A 173 12.68 -18.68 4.28
CA SER A 173 14.07 -18.77 3.82
C SER A 173 15.09 -18.67 4.96
N ASP A 174 14.74 -18.04 6.07
CA ASP A 174 15.61 -17.92 7.24
C ASP A 174 15.60 -19.21 8.07
N SER A 175 14.45 -19.87 8.18
CA SER A 175 14.28 -21.14 8.91
C SER A 175 15.06 -22.31 8.29
N SER A 176 15.49 -22.22 7.04
CA SER A 176 16.28 -23.28 6.36
C SER A 176 17.79 -23.20 6.64
N LYS A 177 18.25 -22.19 7.37
CA LYS A 177 19.67 -21.97 7.73
C LYS A 177 20.01 -22.35 9.17
N THR A 178 19.01 -22.71 9.96
CA THR A 178 19.16 -23.25 11.33
C THR A 178 19.07 -24.77 11.34
#